data_551b592a2f93a962940f807f293005c2
#
_entry.id   551b592a2f93a962940f807f293005c2
#
_cell.length_a   1.000
_cell.length_b   1.000
_cell.length_c   1.000
_cell.angle_alpha   90.00
_cell.angle_beta   90.00
_cell.angle_gamma   90.00
#
_symmetry.space_group_name_H-M   'P 1'
#
loop_
_entity.id
_entity.type
_entity.pdbx_description
1 polymer ?
#
loop_
_entity_poly.entity_id
_entity_poly.type
_entity_poly.pdbx_seq_one_letter_code
_entity_poly.pdbx_strand_id
1 'polypeptide(L)'
;MRCYPHEFSGGQRQRIAIARALVLRPRLLILDEPTSALDATIQKQVLELLKRLQERYELTYIFISHDLRVVRELADRIAVMRRGRVVEQNEADRIFAAPAHEYTRQLFEAAFQA
;
A
#
# COMPACT_ATOMS: atom_id res chain seq x y z
N MET A 1 6.76 -17.69 20.26
CA MET A 1 6.21 -16.65 21.15
C MET A 1 4.73 -16.47 20.87
N ARG A 2 3.91 -16.66 21.87
CA ARG A 2 2.46 -16.48 21.71
C ARG A 2 2.09 -15.05 22.05
N CYS A 3 1.73 -14.30 21.04
CA CYS A 3 1.22 -12.95 21.20
C CYS A 3 -0.23 -12.92 20.74
N TYR A 4 -1.12 -12.54 21.62
CA TYR A 4 -2.52 -12.38 21.26
C TYR A 4 -2.71 -11.07 20.51
N PRO A 5 -3.50 -11.06 19.43
CA PRO A 5 -3.66 -9.85 18.61
C PRO A 5 -4.09 -8.62 19.40
N HIS A 6 -4.88 -8.78 20.45
CA HIS A 6 -5.36 -7.67 21.27
C HIS A 6 -4.29 -7.05 22.18
N GLU A 7 -3.14 -7.70 22.33
CA GLU A 7 -2.01 -7.20 23.11
C GLU A 7 -1.18 -6.16 22.35
N PHE A 8 -1.41 -6.01 21.07
CA PHE A 8 -0.63 -5.13 20.20
C PHE A 8 -1.49 -4.07 19.54
N SER A 9 -0.90 -2.89 19.32
CA SER A 9 -1.49 -1.88 18.45
C SER A 9 -1.54 -2.38 17.00
N GLY A 10 -2.38 -1.77 16.16
CA GLY A 10 -2.46 -2.10 14.74
C GLY A 10 -1.11 -2.01 14.05
N GLY A 11 -0.29 -0.98 14.35
CA GLY A 11 1.04 -0.81 13.79
C GLY A 11 2.00 -1.93 14.19
N GLN A 12 1.94 -2.37 15.45
CA GLN A 12 2.78 -3.47 15.93
C GLN A 12 2.40 -4.79 15.26
N ARG A 13 1.11 -5.05 15.04
CA ARG A 13 0.65 -6.24 14.31
C ARG A 13 1.19 -6.25 12.90
N GLN A 14 1.15 -5.11 12.21
CA GLN A 14 1.66 -5.00 10.86
C GLN A 14 3.16 -5.22 10.81
N ARG A 15 3.92 -4.67 11.75
CA ARG A 15 5.36 -4.89 11.82
C ARG A 15 5.71 -6.35 12.04
N ILE A 16 4.97 -7.05 12.89
CA ILE A 16 5.15 -8.49 13.13
C ILE A 16 4.85 -9.29 11.87
N ALA A 17 3.75 -8.98 11.19
CA ALA A 17 3.39 -9.65 9.94
C ALA A 17 4.44 -9.45 8.86
N ILE A 18 4.96 -8.24 8.71
CA ILE A 18 6.03 -7.91 7.77
C ILE A 18 7.31 -8.67 8.13
N ALA A 19 7.70 -8.69 9.40
CA ALA A 19 8.88 -9.41 9.86
C ALA A 19 8.78 -10.90 9.57
N ARG A 20 7.62 -11.52 9.80
CA ARG A 20 7.39 -12.94 9.49
C ARG A 20 7.53 -13.22 8.01
N ALA A 21 6.98 -12.34 7.16
CA ALA A 21 7.11 -12.48 5.73
C ALA A 21 8.57 -12.39 5.28
N LEU A 22 9.34 -11.48 5.86
CA LEU A 22 10.75 -11.26 5.53
C LEU A 22 11.66 -12.41 5.95
N VAL A 23 11.30 -13.20 6.96
CA VAL A 23 12.08 -14.39 7.37
C VAL A 23 12.23 -15.37 6.20
N LEU A 24 11.25 -15.45 5.32
CA LEU A 24 11.27 -16.29 4.13
C LEU A 24 12.16 -15.74 3.02
N ARG A 25 12.70 -14.54 3.16
CA ARG A 25 13.51 -13.83 2.17
C ARG A 25 12.87 -13.77 0.78
N PRO A 26 11.65 -13.26 0.67
CA PRO A 26 10.97 -13.18 -0.62
C PRO A 26 11.60 -12.10 -1.50
N ARG A 27 11.49 -12.26 -2.82
CA ARG A 27 11.79 -11.18 -3.77
C ARG A 27 10.56 -10.33 -4.03
N LEU A 28 9.39 -10.93 -3.90
CA LEU A 28 8.09 -10.29 -4.10
C LEU A 28 7.26 -10.43 -2.85
N LEU A 29 6.73 -9.34 -2.36
CA LEU A 29 5.84 -9.31 -1.20
C LEU A 29 4.52 -8.67 -1.61
N ILE A 30 3.42 -9.38 -1.35
CA ILE A 30 2.06 -8.88 -1.61
C ILE A 30 1.50 -8.35 -0.30
N LEU A 31 1.14 -7.06 -0.30
CA LEU A 31 0.59 -6.36 0.85
C LEU A 31 -0.85 -5.97 0.55
N ASP A 32 -1.80 -6.64 1.21
CA ASP A 32 -3.22 -6.39 1.02
C ASP A 32 -3.74 -5.50 2.15
N GLU A 33 -3.97 -4.24 1.83
CA GLU A 33 -4.46 -3.22 2.76
C GLU A 33 -3.69 -3.15 4.09
N PRO A 34 -2.34 -3.08 4.07
CA PRO A 34 -1.55 -3.22 5.28
C PRO A 34 -1.71 -2.05 6.26
N THR A 35 -2.23 -0.92 5.80
CA THR A 35 -2.43 0.27 6.64
C THR A 35 -3.91 0.55 6.92
N SER A 36 -4.79 -0.34 6.50
CA SER A 36 -6.23 -0.23 6.78
C SER A 36 -6.49 -0.26 8.28
N ALA A 37 -7.39 0.59 8.75
CA ALA A 37 -7.78 0.72 10.16
C ALA A 37 -6.67 1.23 11.10
N LEU A 38 -5.54 1.70 10.58
CA LEU A 38 -4.51 2.36 11.36
C LEU A 38 -4.77 3.87 11.43
N ASP A 39 -4.40 4.51 12.54
CA ASP A 39 -4.42 5.97 12.60
C ASP A 39 -3.31 6.57 11.72
N ALA A 40 -3.40 7.87 11.44
CA ALA A 40 -2.49 8.53 10.49
C ALA A 40 -1.03 8.46 10.91
N THR A 41 -0.73 8.56 12.20
CA THR A 41 0.64 8.51 12.72
C THR A 41 1.24 7.12 12.54
N ILE A 42 0.50 6.09 12.92
CA ILE A 42 0.94 4.70 12.81
C ILE A 42 1.03 4.29 11.35
N GLN A 43 0.08 4.71 10.53
CA GLN A 43 0.11 4.47 9.08
C GLN A 43 1.41 5.00 8.46
N LYS A 44 1.78 6.23 8.79
CA LYS A 44 3.01 6.84 8.31
C LYS A 44 4.25 6.05 8.73
N GLN A 45 4.30 5.58 9.98
CA GLN A 45 5.41 4.78 10.49
C GLN A 45 5.53 3.45 9.73
N VAL A 46 4.42 2.79 9.45
CA VAL A 46 4.39 1.52 8.69
C VAL A 46 4.87 1.76 7.25
N LEU A 47 4.41 2.83 6.60
CA LEU A 47 4.83 3.16 5.24
C LEU A 47 6.33 3.48 5.16
N GLU A 48 6.86 4.21 6.11
CA GLU A 48 8.29 4.49 6.19
C GLU A 48 9.11 3.21 6.38
N LEU A 49 8.61 2.30 7.23
CA LEU A 49 9.24 0.99 7.42
C LEU A 49 9.27 0.20 6.11
N LEU A 50 8.16 0.15 5.39
CA LEU A 50 8.07 -0.55 4.11
C LEU A 50 9.05 0.01 3.08
N LYS A 51 9.18 1.32 2.99
CA LYS A 51 10.14 1.97 2.10
C LYS A 51 11.59 1.61 2.47
N ARG A 52 11.94 1.64 3.73
CA ARG A 52 13.29 1.30 4.19
C ARG A 52 13.62 -0.16 3.91
N LEU A 53 12.68 -1.06 4.12
CA LEU A 53 12.87 -2.48 3.86
C LEU A 53 13.02 -2.75 2.36
N GLN A 54 12.28 -2.05 1.53
CA GLN A 54 12.41 -2.16 0.07
C GLN A 54 13.80 -1.77 -0.40
N GLU A 55 14.33 -0.67 0.10
CA GLU A 55 15.67 -0.21 -0.26
C GLU A 55 16.75 -1.18 0.24
N ARG A 56 16.63 -1.62 1.49
CA ARG A 56 17.65 -2.45 2.13
C ARG A 56 17.73 -3.86 1.54
N TYR A 57 16.58 -4.47 1.22
CA TYR A 57 16.50 -5.86 0.77
C TYR A 57 16.14 -6.00 -0.70
N GLU A 58 16.04 -4.91 -1.44
CA GLU A 58 15.69 -4.88 -2.85
C GLU A 58 14.37 -5.63 -3.13
N LEU A 59 13.36 -5.39 -2.30
CA LEU A 59 12.08 -6.05 -2.40
C LEU A 59 11.20 -5.40 -3.47
N THR A 60 10.41 -6.22 -4.14
CA THR A 60 9.32 -5.75 -5.00
C THR A 60 8.01 -5.93 -4.25
N TYR A 61 7.21 -4.87 -4.17
CA TYR A 61 5.90 -4.91 -3.53
C TYR A 61 4.78 -4.89 -4.55
N ILE A 62 3.75 -5.70 -4.30
CA ILE A 62 2.42 -5.46 -4.84
C ILE A 62 1.57 -4.97 -3.67
N PHE A 63 1.17 -3.71 -3.72
CA PHE A 63 0.46 -3.03 -2.65
C PHE A 63 -0.99 -2.84 -3.06
N ILE A 64 -1.91 -3.46 -2.33
CA ILE A 64 -3.34 -3.37 -2.61
C ILE A 64 -3.98 -2.43 -1.58
N SER A 65 -4.56 -1.35 -2.04
CA SER A 65 -5.23 -0.39 -1.18
C SER A 65 -6.30 0.37 -1.94
N HIS A 66 -7.35 0.78 -1.23
CA HIS A 66 -8.34 1.72 -1.73
C HIS A 66 -8.07 3.16 -1.22
N ASP A 67 -7.05 3.33 -0.40
CA ASP A 67 -6.63 4.65 0.06
C ASP A 67 -5.61 5.24 -0.92
N LEU A 68 -6.06 6.16 -1.75
CA LEU A 68 -5.24 6.75 -2.81
C LEU A 68 -4.09 7.60 -2.28
N ARG A 69 -4.21 8.16 -1.08
CA ARG A 69 -3.12 8.94 -0.47
C ARG A 69 -1.95 8.03 -0.14
N VAL A 70 -2.24 6.83 0.37
CA VAL A 70 -1.23 5.82 0.66
C VAL A 70 -0.57 5.33 -0.62
N VAL A 71 -1.37 5.02 -1.63
CA VAL A 71 -0.88 4.58 -2.94
C VAL A 71 0.02 5.63 -3.57
N ARG A 72 -0.37 6.91 -3.53
CA ARG A 72 0.42 8.01 -4.07
C ARG A 72 1.80 8.12 -3.41
N GLU A 73 1.86 7.89 -2.10
CA GLU A 73 3.11 8.00 -1.36
C GLU A 73 4.08 6.86 -1.65
N LEU A 74 3.55 5.67 -1.91
CA LEU A 74 4.35 4.45 -1.98
C LEU A 74 4.59 3.91 -3.39
N ALA A 75 3.66 4.10 -4.31
CA ALA A 75 3.67 3.40 -5.59
C ALA A 75 4.55 4.05 -6.65
N ASP A 76 5.28 3.23 -7.39
CA ASP A 76 5.98 3.62 -8.62
C ASP A 76 5.07 3.46 -9.84
N ARG A 77 4.27 2.40 -9.87
CA ARG A 77 3.29 2.10 -10.91
C ARG A 77 1.95 1.77 -10.27
N ILE A 78 0.87 2.12 -10.94
CA ILE A 78 -0.48 1.91 -10.45
C ILE A 78 -1.31 1.18 -11.51
N ALA A 79 -2.04 0.16 -11.05
CA ALA A 79 -3.09 -0.48 -11.83
C ALA A 79 -4.43 -0.21 -11.14
N VAL A 80 -5.34 0.43 -11.84
CA VAL A 80 -6.69 0.68 -11.34
C VAL A 80 -7.59 -0.47 -11.78
N MET A 81 -8.26 -1.08 -10.83
CA MET A 81 -9.13 -2.23 -11.07
C MET A 81 -10.59 -1.89 -10.81
N ARG A 82 -11.45 -2.45 -11.65
CA ARG A 82 -12.89 -2.37 -11.48
C ARG A 82 -13.52 -3.69 -11.91
N ARG A 83 -14.32 -4.29 -11.04
CA ARG A 83 -15.04 -5.54 -11.32
C ARG A 83 -14.12 -6.66 -11.83
N GLY A 84 -12.96 -6.81 -11.20
CA GLY A 84 -12.00 -7.85 -11.54
C GLY A 84 -11.18 -7.59 -12.80
N ARG A 85 -11.27 -6.40 -13.38
CA ARG A 85 -10.51 -6.03 -14.58
C ARG A 85 -9.65 -4.81 -14.34
N VAL A 86 -8.48 -4.78 -14.95
CA VAL A 86 -7.62 -3.58 -14.98
C VAL A 86 -8.19 -2.62 -16.02
N VAL A 87 -8.62 -1.44 -15.57
CA VAL A 87 -9.19 -0.42 -16.46
C VAL A 87 -8.15 0.59 -16.92
N GLU A 88 -7.11 0.80 -16.12
CA GLU A 88 -6.00 1.69 -16.44
C GLU A 88 -4.75 1.25 -15.70
N GLN A 89 -3.59 1.39 -16.37
CA GLN A 89 -2.30 1.07 -15.77
C GLN A 89 -1.24 2.02 -16.33
N ASN A 90 -0.46 2.63 -15.43
CA ASN A 90 0.60 3.55 -15.82
C ASN A 90 1.55 3.82 -14.64
N GLU A 91 2.62 4.56 -14.92
CA GLU A 91 3.45 5.13 -13.88
C GLU A 91 2.62 6.03 -12.97
N ALA A 92 2.93 6.02 -11.68
CA ALA A 92 2.15 6.77 -10.69
C ALA A 92 2.05 8.26 -11.03
N ASP A 93 3.16 8.89 -11.39
CA ASP A 93 3.19 10.31 -11.73
C ASP A 93 2.26 10.66 -12.89
N ARG A 94 2.20 9.79 -13.90
CA ARG A 94 1.34 10.01 -15.06
C ARG A 94 -0.13 9.82 -14.72
N ILE A 95 -0.45 8.80 -13.97
CA ILE A 95 -1.86 8.49 -13.63
C ILE A 95 -2.45 9.53 -12.69
N PHE A 96 -1.65 10.09 -11.78
CA PHE A 96 -2.10 11.18 -10.90
C PHE A 96 -2.19 12.51 -11.62
N ALA A 97 -1.31 12.77 -12.58
CA ALA A 97 -1.32 14.02 -13.35
C ALA A 97 -2.47 14.07 -14.35
N ALA A 98 -2.72 12.96 -15.07
CA ALA A 98 -3.72 12.92 -16.13
C ALA A 98 -4.30 11.49 -16.25
N PRO A 99 -5.25 11.12 -15.37
CA PRO A 99 -5.90 9.82 -15.48
C PRO A 99 -6.68 9.74 -16.80
N ALA A 100 -6.44 8.65 -17.55
CA ALA A 100 -7.02 8.47 -18.87
C ALA A 100 -8.43 7.90 -18.85
N HIS A 101 -8.71 7.00 -17.89
CA HIS A 101 -10.00 6.35 -17.80
C HIS A 101 -10.97 7.16 -16.92
N GLU A 102 -12.22 7.25 -17.33
CA GLU A 102 -13.24 8.01 -16.60
C GLU A 102 -13.43 7.50 -15.17
N TYR A 103 -13.43 6.18 -14.97
CA TYR A 103 -13.53 5.60 -13.65
C TYR A 103 -12.38 6.04 -12.74
N THR A 104 -11.16 6.09 -13.28
CA THR A 104 -9.98 6.55 -12.53
C THR A 104 -10.14 8.01 -12.12
N ARG A 105 -10.64 8.87 -13.03
CA ARG A 105 -10.90 10.29 -12.71
C ARG A 105 -11.92 10.43 -11.59
N GLN A 106 -13.02 9.69 -11.66
CA GLN A 106 -14.05 9.72 -10.62
C GLN A 106 -13.50 9.27 -9.27
N LEU A 107 -12.71 8.21 -9.27
CA LEU A 107 -12.08 7.68 -8.06
C LEU A 107 -11.15 8.72 -7.42
N PHE A 108 -10.33 9.38 -8.22
CA PHE A 108 -9.38 10.39 -7.75
C PHE A 108 -10.08 11.66 -7.26
N GLU A 109 -11.11 12.11 -7.98
CA GLU A 109 -11.91 13.25 -7.55
C GLU A 109 -12.54 12.99 -6.18
N ALA A 110 -13.13 11.82 -5.97
CA ALA A 110 -13.72 11.46 -4.69
C ALA A 110 -12.70 11.41 -3.56
N ALA A 111 -11.49 10.94 -3.84
CA ALA A 111 -10.45 10.78 -2.82
C ALA A 111 -9.74 12.08 -2.45
N PHE A 112 -9.57 13.01 -3.42
CA PHE A 112 -8.80 14.24 -3.23
C PHE A 112 -9.64 15.52 -3.17
N GLN A 113 -10.94 15.42 -3.23
CA GLN A 113 -11.80 16.53 -2.88
C GLN A 113 -11.78 16.73 -1.37
N ALA A 114 -11.23 17.82 -0.96
CA ALA A 114 -11.21 18.18 0.44
C ALA A 114 -12.59 18.64 0.90
#